data_eeb380534f8ce5c486cf9506574f89a2
#
_entry.id   eeb380534f8ce5c486cf9506574f89a2
#
_cell.length_a   1.000
_cell.length_b   1.000
_cell.length_c   1.000
_cell.angle_alpha   90.00
_cell.angle_beta   90.00
_cell.angle_gamma   90.00
#
_symmetry.space_group_name_H-M   'P 1'
#
loop_
_entity.id
_entity.type
_entity.pdbx_description
1 polymer ?
#
loop_
_entity_poly.entity_id
_entity_poly.type
_entity_poly.pdbx_seq_one_letter_code
_entity_poly.pdbx_strand_id
1 'polypeptide(L)'
;AIPYAVGAIRSILNGSVLPDRLVLYLTFSQFGDAGLPEELIGISRENPVFEIRNYDRDIRSYRKLIPALADFPEAVIVTVDDDVHYHPNMLRDLLAMHAIDPHAVWAHRAKLIKPGKPYKKWRKYRWYHFLTKRIHRCPLNIQTGVGGVLYPPHALREDMLDVDLFTKLAPSTDDIWFWAAGVLNGFPTIPVPFGHNKPRGLKKPKELSLKTTNFKGGTDRNTMALNAIIARYPEIEALLSE
;
A
#
# COMPACT_ATOMS: atom_id res chain seq x y z
N ALA A 1 13.10 9.21 8.68
CA ALA A 1 11.77 9.05 8.09
C ALA A 1 10.82 10.19 8.48
N ILE A 2 10.77 10.63 9.72
CA ILE A 2 9.80 11.60 10.26
C ILE A 2 9.68 12.91 9.46
N PRO A 3 10.75 13.60 9.05
CA PRO A 3 10.61 14.85 8.28
C PRO A 3 9.84 14.67 6.96
N TYR A 4 9.87 13.46 6.41
CA TYR A 4 9.12 13.14 5.18
C TYR A 4 7.64 12.88 5.48
N ALA A 5 7.33 12.25 6.63
CA ALA A 5 5.97 11.97 7.05
C ALA A 5 5.14 13.25 7.19
N VAL A 6 5.72 14.32 7.72
CA VAL A 6 5.08 15.64 7.81
C VAL A 6 4.61 16.14 6.44
N GLY A 7 5.46 16.03 5.41
CA GLY A 7 5.10 16.44 4.06
C GLY A 7 3.98 15.59 3.46
N ALA A 8 4.00 14.28 3.69
CA ALA A 8 2.94 13.37 3.27
C ALA A 8 1.61 13.69 3.95
N ILE A 9 1.60 13.82 5.29
CA ILE A 9 0.43 14.15 6.10
C ILE A 9 -0.19 15.46 5.63
N ARG A 10 0.60 16.54 5.54
CA ARG A 10 0.11 17.86 5.09
C ARG A 10 -0.48 17.80 3.68
N SER A 11 0.08 16.97 2.78
CA SER A 11 -0.46 16.83 1.43
C SER A 11 -1.84 16.16 1.40
N ILE A 12 -2.13 15.26 2.35
CA ILE A 12 -3.43 14.62 2.50
C ILE A 12 -4.42 15.57 3.16
N LEU A 13 -4.01 16.27 4.23
CA LEU A 13 -4.84 17.26 4.92
C LEU A 13 -5.22 18.44 4.02
N ASN A 14 -4.45 18.74 2.98
CA ASN A 14 -4.75 19.73 1.94
C ASN A 14 -5.47 19.12 0.72
N GLY A 15 -5.98 17.91 0.83
CA GLY A 15 -6.73 17.24 -0.22
C GLY A 15 -8.11 17.85 -0.50
N SER A 16 -8.67 17.59 -1.69
CA SER A 16 -10.03 18.03 -2.06
C SER A 16 -11.13 17.27 -1.29
N VAL A 17 -10.79 16.12 -0.74
CA VAL A 17 -11.61 15.32 0.18
C VAL A 17 -10.73 14.95 1.36
N LEU A 18 -11.21 15.19 2.58
CA LEU A 18 -10.54 14.78 3.80
C LEU A 18 -11.00 13.37 4.21
N PRO A 19 -10.12 12.54 4.77
CA PRO A 19 -10.54 11.31 5.42
C PRO A 19 -11.26 11.61 6.75
N ASP A 20 -12.10 10.69 7.21
CA ASP A 20 -12.67 10.78 8.59
C ASP A 20 -11.57 10.63 9.64
N ARG A 21 -10.56 9.82 9.33
CA ARG A 21 -9.37 9.58 10.16
C ARG A 21 -8.12 9.47 9.28
N LEU A 22 -7.06 10.17 9.67
CA LEU A 22 -5.70 10.01 9.12
C LEU A 22 -4.82 9.49 10.26
N VAL A 23 -4.38 8.24 10.18
CA VAL A 23 -3.65 7.59 11.30
C VAL A 23 -2.22 7.30 10.90
N LEU A 24 -1.28 7.74 11.74
CA LEU A 24 0.14 7.41 11.64
C LEU A 24 0.48 6.39 12.75
N TYR A 25 0.78 5.15 12.37
CA TYR A 25 1.22 4.12 13.30
C TYR A 25 2.75 4.18 13.48
N LEU A 26 3.19 4.38 14.71
CA LEU A 26 4.61 4.44 15.10
C LEU A 26 4.90 3.45 16.23
N THR A 27 6.14 3.02 16.35
CA THR A 27 6.61 2.31 17.53
C THR A 27 7.22 3.34 18.48
N PHE A 28 6.50 3.68 19.55
CA PHE A 28 6.89 4.77 20.45
C PHE A 28 8.23 4.51 21.16
N SER A 29 8.52 3.25 21.47
CA SER A 29 9.80 2.85 22.07
C SER A 29 11.04 3.21 21.21
N GLN A 30 10.88 3.41 19.91
CA GLN A 30 11.98 3.85 19.03
C GLN A 30 12.39 5.33 19.24
N PHE A 31 11.58 6.12 19.97
CA PHE A 31 11.85 7.54 20.21
C PHE A 31 12.52 7.78 21.58
N GLY A 32 12.57 6.76 22.47
CA GLY A 32 13.18 6.88 23.78
C GLY A 32 12.67 8.08 24.58
N ASP A 33 13.56 8.66 25.40
CA ASP A 33 13.24 9.81 26.25
C ASP A 33 12.98 11.10 25.45
N ALA A 34 13.39 11.19 24.20
CA ALA A 34 13.13 12.34 23.34
C ALA A 34 11.64 12.49 22.95
N GLY A 35 10.87 11.40 23.07
CA GLY A 35 9.44 11.39 22.70
C GLY A 35 9.21 11.58 21.20
N LEU A 36 7.95 11.76 20.84
CA LEU A 36 7.55 12.03 19.47
C LEU A 36 7.98 13.44 19.03
N PRO A 37 8.35 13.64 17.75
CA PRO A 37 8.72 14.96 17.24
C PRO A 37 7.60 15.99 17.42
N GLU A 38 7.93 17.17 17.96
CA GLU A 38 6.97 18.24 18.27
C GLU A 38 6.17 18.67 17.04
N GLU A 39 6.78 18.65 15.85
CA GLU A 39 6.09 18.99 14.60
C GLU A 39 4.90 18.03 14.32
N LEU A 40 5.05 16.73 14.56
CA LEU A 40 3.95 15.76 14.42
C LEU A 40 2.87 15.96 15.47
N ILE A 41 3.27 16.23 16.70
CA ILE A 41 2.35 16.54 17.82
C ILE A 41 1.57 17.81 17.51
N GLY A 42 2.23 18.85 17.00
CA GLY A 42 1.60 20.11 16.60
C GLY A 42 0.53 19.89 15.52
N ILE A 43 0.83 19.14 14.47
CA ILE A 43 -0.15 18.82 13.42
C ILE A 43 -1.35 18.06 14.00
N SER A 44 -1.13 17.11 14.90
CA SER A 44 -2.22 16.36 15.54
C SER A 44 -3.11 17.22 16.42
N ARG A 45 -2.55 18.22 17.11
CA ARG A 45 -3.32 19.17 17.91
C ARG A 45 -4.17 20.13 17.06
N GLU A 46 -3.62 20.53 15.90
CA GLU A 46 -4.28 21.47 14.98
C GLU A 46 -5.33 20.79 14.07
N ASN A 47 -5.24 19.48 13.86
CA ASN A 47 -6.08 18.75 12.92
C ASN A 47 -6.72 17.53 13.59
N PRO A 48 -7.97 17.62 14.04
CA PRO A 48 -8.66 16.55 14.77
C PRO A 48 -8.80 15.23 14.01
N VAL A 49 -8.70 15.26 12.68
CA VAL A 49 -8.74 14.05 11.85
C VAL A 49 -7.41 13.28 11.84
N PHE A 50 -6.30 13.93 12.27
CA PHE A 50 -4.99 13.30 12.30
C PHE A 50 -4.66 12.74 13.68
N GLU A 51 -4.34 11.44 13.72
CA GLU A 51 -4.01 10.71 14.93
C GLU A 51 -2.63 10.04 14.80
N ILE A 52 -1.90 9.98 15.92
CA ILE A 52 -0.68 9.20 16.05
C ILE A 52 -0.96 8.04 17.02
N ARG A 53 -0.81 6.81 16.55
CA ARG A 53 -1.05 5.63 17.37
C ARG A 53 0.20 4.80 17.55
N ASN A 54 0.35 4.21 18.75
CA ASN A 54 1.42 3.26 19.02
C ASN A 54 1.11 1.90 18.41
N TYR A 55 2.15 1.29 17.82
CA TYR A 55 2.12 -0.11 17.40
C TYR A 55 3.48 -0.76 17.67
N ASP A 56 3.56 -1.62 18.68
CA ASP A 56 4.82 -2.08 19.24
C ASP A 56 5.56 -3.14 18.42
N ARG A 57 4.87 -3.84 17.50
CA ARG A 57 5.51 -4.84 16.64
C ARG A 57 6.21 -4.19 15.46
N ASP A 58 7.47 -4.56 15.21
CA ASP A 58 8.17 -4.14 13.98
C ASP A 58 7.77 -5.04 12.81
N ILE A 59 6.73 -4.62 12.09
CA ILE A 59 6.25 -5.26 10.87
C ILE A 59 6.57 -4.43 9.61
N ARG A 60 7.50 -3.49 9.72
CA ARG A 60 7.99 -2.64 8.61
C ARG A 60 6.84 -1.98 7.83
N SER A 61 6.82 -2.13 6.50
CA SER A 61 5.81 -1.51 5.61
C SER A 61 4.39 -2.07 5.77
N TYR A 62 4.22 -3.23 6.39
CA TYR A 62 2.90 -3.77 6.73
C TYR A 62 2.14 -2.91 7.74
N ARG A 63 2.86 -2.09 8.52
CA ARG A 63 2.29 -1.21 9.55
C ARG A 63 1.28 -0.21 9.00
N LYS A 64 1.35 0.13 7.73
CA LYS A 64 0.39 1.05 7.11
C LYS A 64 -1.02 0.48 6.97
N LEU A 65 -1.20 -0.86 7.03
CA LEU A 65 -2.50 -1.51 6.83
C LEU A 65 -2.90 -2.42 7.99
N ILE A 66 -2.03 -3.30 8.46
CA ILE A 66 -2.37 -4.34 9.45
C ILE A 66 -3.02 -3.77 10.73
N PRO A 67 -2.46 -2.77 11.41
CA PRO A 67 -3.13 -2.21 12.59
C PRO A 67 -4.42 -1.46 12.25
N ALA A 68 -4.51 -0.85 11.07
CA ALA A 68 -5.72 -0.17 10.64
C ALA A 68 -6.88 -1.13 10.40
N LEU A 69 -6.64 -2.34 9.88
CA LEU A 69 -7.67 -3.38 9.74
C LEU A 69 -8.21 -3.83 11.10
N ALA A 70 -7.37 -3.88 12.12
CA ALA A 70 -7.80 -4.23 13.48
C ALA A 70 -8.57 -3.10 14.17
N ASP A 71 -8.11 -1.86 14.00
CA ASP A 71 -8.71 -0.68 14.63
C ASP A 71 -10.04 -0.27 13.96
N PHE A 72 -10.19 -0.54 12.66
CA PHE A 72 -11.31 -0.09 11.83
C PHE A 72 -11.80 -1.19 10.88
N PRO A 73 -12.33 -2.33 11.40
CA PRO A 73 -12.65 -3.50 10.58
C PRO A 73 -13.72 -3.24 9.50
N GLU A 74 -14.64 -2.32 9.78
CA GLU A 74 -15.75 -1.98 8.87
C GLU A 74 -15.48 -0.75 7.98
N ALA A 75 -14.29 -0.16 8.07
CA ALA A 75 -13.96 1.04 7.32
C ALA A 75 -13.37 0.73 5.95
N VAL A 76 -13.59 1.64 5.01
CA VAL A 76 -12.77 1.73 3.79
C VAL A 76 -11.42 2.31 4.18
N ILE A 77 -10.35 1.56 3.98
CA ILE A 77 -8.99 1.96 4.37
C ILE A 77 -8.19 2.37 3.14
N VAL A 78 -7.56 3.54 3.18
CA VAL A 78 -6.61 3.99 2.16
C VAL A 78 -5.21 4.01 2.75
N THR A 79 -4.31 3.21 2.19
CA THR A 79 -2.90 3.22 2.59
C THR A 79 -2.09 4.19 1.75
N VAL A 80 -1.15 4.86 2.41
CA VAL A 80 -0.23 5.84 1.83
C VAL A 80 1.18 5.63 2.38
N ASP A 81 2.20 6.03 1.61
CA ASP A 81 3.59 5.98 2.06
C ASP A 81 3.98 7.32 2.70
N ASP A 82 4.85 7.28 3.70
CA ASP A 82 5.29 8.42 4.53
C ASP A 82 6.28 9.36 3.82
N ASP A 83 6.67 9.05 2.59
CA ASP A 83 7.70 9.79 1.83
C ASP A 83 7.19 10.34 0.49
N VAL A 84 5.88 10.51 0.38
CA VAL A 84 5.21 10.91 -0.86
C VAL A 84 4.36 12.15 -0.63
N HIS A 85 4.47 13.11 -1.53
CA HIS A 85 3.52 14.23 -1.62
C HIS A 85 2.38 13.81 -2.55
N TYR A 86 1.19 13.67 -2.00
CA TYR A 86 -0.01 13.22 -2.72
C TYR A 86 -0.69 14.35 -3.47
N HIS A 87 -1.32 14.00 -4.59
CA HIS A 87 -2.14 14.94 -5.36
C HIS A 87 -3.43 15.25 -4.59
N PRO A 88 -3.95 16.50 -4.59
CA PRO A 88 -5.15 16.87 -3.84
C PRO A 88 -6.38 15.97 -4.13
N ASN A 89 -6.48 15.44 -5.34
CA ASN A 89 -7.60 14.59 -5.75
C ASN A 89 -7.37 13.09 -5.52
N MET A 90 -6.27 12.69 -4.88
CA MET A 90 -5.92 11.27 -4.71
C MET A 90 -7.04 10.49 -4.01
N LEU A 91 -7.48 10.97 -2.86
CA LEU A 91 -8.53 10.31 -2.08
C LEU A 91 -9.89 10.36 -2.80
N ARG A 92 -10.26 11.52 -3.35
CA ARG A 92 -11.49 11.69 -4.12
C ARG A 92 -11.60 10.65 -5.25
N ASP A 93 -10.54 10.47 -6.02
CA ASP A 93 -10.55 9.58 -7.18
C ASP A 93 -10.65 8.10 -6.77
N LEU A 94 -10.00 7.71 -5.66
CA LEU A 94 -10.13 6.36 -5.10
C LEU A 94 -11.56 6.08 -4.63
N LEU A 95 -12.15 7.01 -3.88
CA LEU A 95 -13.53 6.88 -3.38
C LEU A 95 -14.56 6.84 -4.52
N ALA A 96 -14.38 7.65 -5.56
CA ALA A 96 -15.24 7.62 -6.74
C ALA A 96 -15.21 6.26 -7.45
N MET A 97 -14.04 5.63 -7.55
CA MET A 97 -13.93 4.29 -8.14
C MET A 97 -14.51 3.21 -7.23
N HIS A 98 -14.30 3.32 -5.93
CA HIS A 98 -14.91 2.41 -4.96
C HIS A 98 -16.45 2.45 -5.00
N ALA A 99 -17.04 3.62 -5.20
CA ALA A 99 -18.49 3.76 -5.35
C ALA A 99 -19.03 3.06 -6.61
N ILE A 100 -18.20 2.91 -7.66
CA ILE A 100 -18.57 2.18 -8.90
C ILE A 100 -18.43 0.66 -8.70
N ASP A 101 -17.35 0.21 -8.07
CA ASP A 101 -17.11 -1.20 -7.78
C ASP A 101 -16.54 -1.36 -6.36
N PRO A 102 -17.39 -1.63 -5.36
CA PRO A 102 -16.97 -1.81 -3.97
C PRO A 102 -16.27 -3.16 -3.71
N HIS A 103 -16.28 -4.08 -4.66
CA HIS A 103 -15.65 -5.40 -4.54
C HIS A 103 -14.29 -5.48 -5.22
N ALA A 104 -13.54 -4.37 -5.22
CA ALA A 104 -12.19 -4.29 -5.76
C ALA A 104 -11.26 -3.48 -4.86
N VAL A 105 -9.99 -3.82 -4.87
CA VAL A 105 -8.91 -2.98 -4.33
C VAL A 105 -8.52 -1.96 -5.39
N TRP A 106 -8.63 -0.67 -5.09
CA TRP A 106 -8.35 0.40 -6.04
C TRP A 106 -6.99 1.03 -5.80
N ALA A 107 -6.21 1.22 -6.86
CA ALA A 107 -4.87 1.78 -6.73
C ALA A 107 -4.55 2.80 -7.83
N HIS A 108 -3.99 3.96 -7.47
CA HIS A 108 -3.51 4.93 -8.45
C HIS A 108 -2.33 4.40 -9.26
N ARG A 109 -1.60 3.46 -8.70
CA ARG A 109 -0.46 2.86 -9.37
C ARG A 109 -0.49 1.35 -9.25
N ALA A 110 -0.41 0.69 -10.40
CA ALA A 110 -0.38 -0.76 -10.48
C ALA A 110 0.63 -1.25 -11.52
N LYS A 111 0.93 -2.54 -11.44
CA LYS A 111 1.63 -3.30 -12.47
C LYS A 111 0.78 -4.48 -12.90
N LEU A 112 1.05 -5.00 -14.09
CA LEU A 112 0.55 -6.29 -14.54
C LEU A 112 1.64 -7.33 -14.31
N ILE A 113 1.34 -8.33 -13.51
CA ILE A 113 2.21 -9.49 -13.28
C ILE A 113 2.44 -10.18 -14.64
N LYS A 114 3.67 -10.59 -14.87
CA LYS A 114 4.02 -11.45 -15.99
C LYS A 114 4.50 -12.78 -15.41
N PRO A 115 3.68 -13.84 -15.49
CA PRO A 115 4.05 -15.16 -14.98
C PRO A 115 5.40 -15.61 -15.53
N GLY A 116 6.20 -16.26 -14.71
CA GLY A 116 7.56 -16.72 -15.07
C GLY A 116 8.59 -15.61 -15.33
N LYS A 117 8.26 -14.33 -15.11
CA LYS A 117 9.21 -13.21 -15.26
C LYS A 117 9.48 -12.54 -13.90
N PRO A 118 10.73 -12.12 -13.64
CA PRO A 118 11.07 -11.41 -12.41
C PRO A 118 10.32 -10.07 -12.31
N TYR A 119 10.06 -9.60 -11.08
CA TYR A 119 9.30 -8.39 -10.77
C TYR A 119 9.70 -7.15 -11.60
N LYS A 120 11.00 -6.98 -11.88
CA LYS A 120 11.50 -5.85 -12.71
C LYS A 120 10.98 -5.87 -14.15
N LYS A 121 10.54 -7.02 -14.65
CA LYS A 121 9.99 -7.21 -16.00
C LYS A 121 8.46 -7.07 -16.04
N TRP A 122 7.79 -6.91 -14.90
CA TRP A 122 6.35 -6.71 -14.84
C TRP A 122 5.96 -5.37 -15.44
N ARG A 123 4.85 -5.36 -16.17
CA ARG A 123 4.41 -4.22 -16.96
C ARG A 123 3.79 -3.15 -16.04
N LYS A 124 4.29 -1.90 -16.12
CA LYS A 124 3.67 -0.76 -15.47
C LYS A 124 2.50 -0.27 -16.29
N TYR A 125 1.39 0.07 -15.64
CA TYR A 125 0.30 0.78 -16.29
C TYR A 125 0.70 2.21 -16.61
N ARG A 126 0.24 2.69 -17.79
CA ARG A 126 0.40 4.05 -18.29
C ARG A 126 -0.94 4.55 -18.80
N TRP A 127 -1.13 5.86 -18.89
CA TRP A 127 -2.39 6.49 -19.28
C TRP A 127 -3.01 5.91 -20.56
N TYR A 128 -2.22 5.61 -21.58
CA TYR A 128 -2.73 5.06 -22.85
C TYR A 128 -3.29 3.62 -22.74
N HIS A 129 -2.97 2.89 -21.69
CA HIS A 129 -3.57 1.59 -21.46
C HIS A 129 -5.06 1.70 -21.10
N PHE A 130 -5.48 2.86 -20.56
CA PHE A 130 -6.87 3.12 -20.22
C PHE A 130 -7.75 3.45 -21.43
N LEU A 131 -7.15 3.75 -22.59
CA LEU A 131 -7.83 3.92 -23.86
C LEU A 131 -8.24 2.58 -24.50
N THR A 132 -7.63 1.49 -24.06
CA THR A 132 -7.95 0.14 -24.50
C THR A 132 -8.72 -0.57 -23.39
N LYS A 133 -9.89 -1.14 -23.68
CA LYS A 133 -10.81 -1.81 -22.72
C LYS A 133 -10.20 -2.98 -21.90
N ARG A 134 -8.87 -3.12 -21.87
CA ARG A 134 -8.15 -4.23 -21.24
C ARG A 134 -7.73 -4.02 -19.78
N ILE A 135 -8.15 -2.90 -19.15
CA ILE A 135 -7.83 -2.63 -17.75
C ILE A 135 -9.06 -2.93 -16.92
N HIS A 136 -9.45 -4.16 -16.87
CA HIS A 136 -10.59 -4.59 -16.09
C HIS A 136 -10.12 -5.45 -14.91
N ARG A 137 -11.06 -5.97 -14.17
CA ARG A 137 -10.84 -6.98 -13.15
C ARG A 137 -9.92 -8.07 -13.67
N CYS A 138 -8.64 -7.95 -13.42
CA CYS A 138 -7.65 -8.94 -13.81
C CYS A 138 -6.87 -9.35 -12.56
N PRO A 139 -6.86 -10.63 -12.19
CA PRO A 139 -6.15 -11.10 -11.00
C PRO A 139 -4.65 -10.80 -11.07
N LEU A 140 -4.11 -10.61 -12.27
CA LEU A 140 -2.69 -10.26 -12.47
C LEU A 140 -2.36 -8.79 -12.20
N ASN A 141 -3.36 -7.95 -11.93
CA ASN A 141 -3.11 -6.57 -11.52
C ASN A 141 -2.62 -6.55 -10.07
N ILE A 142 -1.46 -5.96 -9.84
CA ILE A 142 -0.91 -5.75 -8.52
C ILE A 142 -0.73 -4.26 -8.24
N GLN A 143 -1.25 -3.80 -7.11
CA GLN A 143 -1.02 -2.44 -6.61
C GLN A 143 0.45 -2.19 -6.27
N THR A 144 0.84 -0.92 -6.26
CA THR A 144 2.09 -0.47 -5.65
C THR A 144 1.76 0.67 -4.69
N GLY A 145 2.04 0.48 -3.39
CA GLY A 145 1.59 1.32 -2.27
C GLY A 145 1.87 2.81 -2.43
N VAL A 146 2.99 3.13 -3.09
CA VAL A 146 3.45 4.51 -3.28
C VAL A 146 2.43 5.45 -3.95
N GLY A 147 1.43 4.93 -4.66
CA GLY A 147 0.40 5.73 -5.33
C GLY A 147 -0.82 6.06 -4.46
N GLY A 148 -0.99 5.38 -3.35
CA GLY A 148 -2.23 5.29 -2.60
C GLY A 148 -3.06 4.10 -3.07
N VAL A 149 -3.53 3.30 -2.10
CA VAL A 149 -4.32 2.08 -2.35
C VAL A 149 -5.51 2.05 -1.41
N LEU A 150 -6.70 1.85 -1.97
CA LEU A 150 -7.95 1.72 -1.22
C LEU A 150 -8.31 0.24 -1.09
N TYR A 151 -8.56 -0.16 0.14
CA TYR A 151 -9.04 -1.49 0.53
C TYR A 151 -10.46 -1.36 1.09
N PRO A 152 -11.46 -2.02 0.48
CA PRO A 152 -12.78 -2.16 1.10
C PRO A 152 -12.73 -2.93 2.41
N PRO A 153 -13.75 -2.83 3.28
CA PRO A 153 -13.90 -3.72 4.43
C PRO A 153 -13.81 -5.19 3.99
N HIS A 154 -13.15 -6.01 4.80
CA HIS A 154 -13.00 -7.46 4.56
C HIS A 154 -12.39 -7.84 3.21
N ALA A 155 -11.67 -6.93 2.54
CA ALA A 155 -11.09 -7.21 1.22
C ALA A 155 -9.96 -8.24 1.24
N LEU A 156 -9.31 -8.45 2.39
CA LEU A 156 -8.17 -9.34 2.51
C LEU A 156 -8.56 -10.66 3.19
N ARG A 157 -8.02 -11.76 2.70
CA ARG A 157 -8.21 -13.09 3.25
C ARG A 157 -7.68 -13.16 4.68
N GLU A 158 -8.49 -13.61 5.63
CA GLU A 158 -8.24 -13.51 7.07
C GLU A 158 -6.99 -14.27 7.51
N ASP A 159 -6.79 -15.51 7.05
CA ASP A 159 -5.60 -16.30 7.38
C ASP A 159 -4.28 -15.68 6.89
N MET A 160 -4.33 -14.74 5.96
CA MET A 160 -3.18 -13.98 5.50
C MET A 160 -2.89 -12.71 6.33
N LEU A 161 -3.68 -12.41 7.35
CA LEU A 161 -3.41 -11.31 8.29
C LEU A 161 -2.50 -11.72 9.45
N ASP A 162 -2.12 -13.00 9.53
CA ASP A 162 -1.17 -13.51 10.51
C ASP A 162 0.21 -12.88 10.33
N VAL A 163 0.64 -12.15 11.37
CA VAL A 163 1.90 -11.39 11.39
C VAL A 163 3.12 -12.32 11.23
N ASP A 164 3.11 -13.47 11.89
CA ASP A 164 4.25 -14.38 11.86
C ASP A 164 4.36 -15.04 10.48
N LEU A 165 3.25 -15.28 9.83
CA LEU A 165 3.21 -15.84 8.49
C LEU A 165 3.77 -14.86 7.43
N PHE A 166 3.26 -13.62 7.38
CA PHE A 166 3.73 -12.69 6.35
C PHE A 166 5.15 -12.18 6.59
N THR A 167 5.57 -12.04 7.84
CA THR A 167 6.96 -11.66 8.15
C THR A 167 7.95 -12.76 7.79
N LYS A 168 7.53 -14.03 7.81
CA LYS A 168 8.32 -15.18 7.37
C LYS A 168 8.40 -15.29 5.84
N LEU A 169 7.27 -15.17 5.14
CA LEU A 169 7.19 -15.44 3.70
C LEU A 169 7.52 -14.23 2.82
N ALA A 170 7.17 -13.03 3.27
CA ALA A 170 7.27 -11.81 2.48
C ALA A 170 7.75 -10.59 3.31
N PRO A 171 8.85 -10.66 4.07
CA PRO A 171 9.21 -9.71 5.14
C PRO A 171 9.37 -8.24 4.70
N SER A 172 9.48 -7.96 3.42
CA SER A 172 9.72 -6.60 2.88
C SER A 172 8.93 -6.30 1.60
N THR A 173 7.88 -7.07 1.32
CA THR A 173 7.13 -7.04 0.06
C THR A 173 5.63 -7.06 0.32
N ASP A 174 5.19 -6.14 1.16
CA ASP A 174 3.79 -5.95 1.56
C ASP A 174 2.84 -5.81 0.35
N ASP A 175 3.22 -5.11 -0.71
CA ASP A 175 2.41 -4.97 -1.91
C ASP A 175 2.04 -6.34 -2.53
N ILE A 176 3.00 -7.29 -2.57
CA ILE A 176 2.76 -8.62 -3.14
C ILE A 176 1.88 -9.45 -2.21
N TRP A 177 2.12 -9.36 -0.90
CA TRP A 177 1.32 -10.05 0.09
C TRP A 177 -0.14 -9.58 0.09
N PHE A 178 -0.36 -8.28 0.17
CA PHE A 178 -1.72 -7.71 0.16
C PHE A 178 -2.45 -7.95 -1.16
N TRP A 179 -1.73 -7.95 -2.30
CA TRP A 179 -2.30 -8.38 -3.57
C TRP A 179 -2.81 -9.82 -3.50
N ALA A 180 -1.97 -10.75 -3.02
CA ALA A 180 -2.33 -12.15 -2.91
C ALA A 180 -3.52 -12.35 -1.97
N ALA A 181 -3.52 -11.68 -0.80
CA ALA A 181 -4.62 -11.75 0.16
C ALA A 181 -5.94 -11.21 -0.43
N GLY A 182 -5.87 -10.14 -1.22
CA GLY A 182 -7.05 -9.58 -1.89
C GLY A 182 -7.59 -10.47 -2.99
N VAL A 183 -6.73 -10.93 -3.90
CA VAL A 183 -7.18 -11.74 -5.04
C VAL A 183 -7.70 -13.11 -4.60
N LEU A 184 -7.11 -13.72 -3.57
CA LEU A 184 -7.60 -14.98 -2.98
C LEU A 184 -8.93 -14.82 -2.23
N ASN A 185 -9.28 -13.60 -1.86
CA ASN A 185 -10.56 -13.27 -1.23
C ASN A 185 -11.58 -12.72 -2.23
N GLY A 186 -11.30 -12.77 -3.54
CA GLY A 186 -12.21 -12.30 -4.59
C GLY A 186 -12.20 -10.78 -4.82
N PHE A 187 -11.24 -10.05 -4.24
CA PHE A 187 -11.04 -8.61 -4.42
C PHE A 187 -9.81 -8.33 -5.29
N PRO A 188 -9.94 -8.35 -6.61
CA PRO A 188 -8.83 -8.04 -7.50
C PRO A 188 -8.43 -6.57 -7.41
N THR A 189 -7.15 -6.29 -7.69
CA THR A 189 -6.69 -4.91 -7.82
C THR A 189 -7.11 -4.32 -9.17
N ILE A 190 -7.71 -3.13 -9.14
CA ILE A 190 -8.05 -2.36 -10.34
C ILE A 190 -7.29 -1.02 -10.29
N PRO A 191 -6.51 -0.67 -11.31
CA PRO A 191 -5.87 0.64 -11.37
C PRO A 191 -6.90 1.73 -11.69
N VAL A 192 -6.84 2.84 -10.94
CA VAL A 192 -7.68 4.03 -11.19
C VAL A 192 -7.41 4.56 -12.60
N PRO A 193 -8.43 4.67 -13.45
CA PRO A 193 -8.27 5.22 -14.80
C PRO A 193 -7.78 6.67 -14.73
N PHE A 194 -6.73 6.97 -15.50
CA PHE A 194 -6.09 8.29 -15.52
C PHE A 194 -5.64 8.82 -14.14
N GLY A 195 -5.49 7.90 -13.18
CA GLY A 195 -5.12 8.22 -11.81
C GLY A 195 -3.74 8.87 -11.68
N HIS A 196 -3.48 9.42 -10.50
CA HIS A 196 -2.24 10.12 -10.16
C HIS A 196 -1.09 9.13 -9.91
N ASN A 197 -0.68 8.42 -10.96
CA ASN A 197 0.32 7.35 -10.91
C ASN A 197 1.78 7.83 -10.85
N LYS A 198 2.00 9.13 -10.79
CA LYS A 198 3.32 9.75 -10.61
C LYS A 198 3.34 10.57 -9.32
N PRO A 199 3.28 9.93 -8.14
CA PRO A 199 3.41 10.64 -6.90
C PRO A 199 4.76 11.34 -6.85
N ARG A 200 4.81 12.54 -6.28
CA ARG A 200 6.07 13.26 -6.07
C ARG A 200 6.74 12.71 -4.82
N GLY A 201 7.61 11.73 -5.01
CA GLY A 201 8.46 11.25 -3.91
C GLY A 201 9.31 12.39 -3.36
N LEU A 202 9.34 12.53 -2.04
CA LEU A 202 10.25 13.43 -1.37
C LEU A 202 11.68 12.90 -1.51
N LYS A 203 12.65 13.79 -1.75
CA LYS A 203 14.04 13.38 -1.96
C LYS A 203 14.59 12.76 -0.68
N LYS A 204 14.70 11.44 -0.66
CA LYS A 204 15.36 10.69 0.42
C LYS A 204 16.79 10.32 0.04
N PRO A 205 17.72 10.22 0.99
CA PRO A 205 19.00 9.53 0.79
C PRO A 205 18.75 8.11 0.26
N LYS A 206 19.60 7.66 -0.67
CA LYS A 206 19.43 6.33 -1.32
C LYS A 206 19.42 5.17 -0.31
N GLU A 207 20.12 5.35 0.79
CA GLU A 207 20.28 4.38 1.88
C GLU A 207 18.96 4.08 2.60
N LEU A 208 18.03 5.04 2.64
CA LEU A 208 16.71 4.89 3.27
C LEU A 208 15.63 4.33 2.33
N SER A 209 16.00 4.01 1.10
CA SER A 209 15.05 3.52 0.10
C SER A 209 14.90 1.99 0.16
N LEU A 210 13.70 1.48 0.43
CA LEU A 210 13.36 0.05 0.35
C LEU A 210 13.69 -0.56 -1.02
N LYS A 211 13.68 0.25 -2.08
CA LYS A 211 14.07 -0.18 -3.42
C LYS A 211 15.52 -0.68 -3.46
N THR A 212 16.42 -0.01 -2.75
CA THR A 212 17.83 -0.42 -2.63
C THR A 212 17.94 -1.75 -1.88
N THR A 213 17.13 -1.95 -0.85
CA THR A 213 17.14 -3.17 -0.03
C THR A 213 16.56 -4.37 -0.79
N ASN A 214 15.48 -4.17 -1.57
CA ASN A 214 14.82 -5.26 -2.29
C ASN A 214 15.60 -5.78 -3.51
N PHE A 215 16.62 -5.04 -3.97
CA PHE A 215 17.48 -5.44 -5.09
C PHE A 215 18.97 -5.56 -4.70
N LYS A 216 19.31 -5.54 -3.41
CA LYS A 216 20.68 -5.67 -2.93
C LYS A 216 21.21 -7.08 -3.17
N GLY A 217 22.44 -7.20 -3.72
CA GLY A 217 23.11 -8.51 -3.90
C GLY A 217 22.55 -9.38 -5.04
N GLY A 218 21.86 -8.80 -6.04
CA GLY A 218 21.32 -9.58 -7.17
C GLY A 218 20.03 -10.33 -6.86
N THR A 219 19.54 -10.29 -5.62
CA THR A 219 18.36 -11.00 -5.16
C THR A 219 17.10 -10.17 -5.39
N ASP A 220 16.17 -10.66 -6.19
CA ASP A 220 14.84 -10.05 -6.37
C ASP A 220 13.88 -10.58 -5.30
N ARG A 221 13.82 -9.88 -4.16
CA ARG A 221 12.96 -10.24 -3.01
C ARG A 221 11.48 -10.29 -3.38
N ASN A 222 11.04 -9.49 -4.35
CA ASN A 222 9.65 -9.51 -4.79
C ASN A 222 9.33 -10.84 -5.51
N THR A 223 10.20 -11.31 -6.39
CA THR A 223 10.03 -12.61 -7.03
C THR A 223 10.11 -13.76 -6.03
N MET A 224 11.01 -13.67 -5.06
CA MET A 224 11.10 -14.68 -3.99
C MET A 224 9.82 -14.74 -3.15
N ALA A 225 9.29 -13.59 -2.74
CA ALA A 225 8.04 -13.53 -1.98
C ALA A 225 6.87 -14.10 -2.77
N LEU A 226 6.74 -13.76 -4.07
CA LEU A 226 5.70 -14.34 -4.92
C LEU A 226 5.81 -15.88 -4.95
N ASN A 227 7.00 -16.42 -5.15
CA ASN A 227 7.21 -17.86 -5.18
C ASN A 227 6.88 -18.53 -3.83
N ALA A 228 7.24 -17.89 -2.70
CA ALA A 228 6.90 -18.38 -1.36
C ALA A 228 5.39 -18.36 -1.10
N ILE A 229 4.70 -17.34 -1.60
CA ILE A 229 3.24 -17.22 -1.52
C ILE A 229 2.57 -18.31 -2.37
N ILE A 230 3.01 -18.53 -3.60
CA ILE A 230 2.49 -19.60 -4.48
C ILE A 230 2.69 -20.96 -3.84
N ALA A 231 3.86 -21.24 -3.27
CA ALA A 231 4.12 -22.50 -2.58
C ALA A 231 3.18 -22.73 -1.36
N ARG A 232 2.76 -21.68 -0.69
CA ARG A 232 1.84 -21.75 0.48
C ARG A 232 0.36 -21.72 0.07
N TYR A 233 0.05 -21.04 -1.03
CA TYR A 233 -1.29 -20.85 -1.58
C TYR A 233 -1.30 -21.20 -3.07
N PRO A 234 -1.39 -22.50 -3.42
CA PRO A 234 -1.33 -22.96 -4.81
C PRO A 234 -2.43 -22.40 -5.71
N GLU A 235 -3.55 -21.96 -5.12
CA GLU A 235 -4.65 -21.32 -5.85
C GLU A 235 -4.20 -20.09 -6.65
N ILE A 236 -3.12 -19.42 -6.22
CA ILE A 236 -2.53 -18.29 -6.96
C ILE A 236 -1.94 -18.75 -8.30
N GLU A 237 -1.37 -19.96 -8.38
CA GLU A 237 -0.81 -20.46 -9.61
C GLU A 237 -1.89 -20.63 -10.70
N ALA A 238 -3.07 -21.08 -10.32
CA ALA A 238 -4.20 -21.16 -11.23
C ALA A 238 -4.59 -19.77 -11.79
N LEU A 239 -4.64 -18.75 -10.90
CA LEU A 239 -4.93 -17.37 -11.30
C LEU A 239 -3.85 -16.75 -12.21
N LEU A 240 -2.61 -17.22 -12.11
CA LEU A 240 -1.50 -16.75 -12.95
C LEU A 240 -1.48 -17.42 -14.35
N SER A 241 -2.27 -18.48 -14.53
CA SER A 241 -2.32 -19.27 -15.77
C SER A 241 -3.46 -18.86 -16.70
N GLU A 242 -4.42 -18.08 -16.20
CA GLU A 242 -5.52 -17.47 -16.96
C GLU A 242 -5.05 -16.21 -17.73
#